data_7d1a717d58f311c2355f0e2c1cb4d618
#
_entry.id   7d1a717d58f311c2355f0e2c1cb4d618
#
_cell.length_a   1.000
_cell.length_b   1.000
_cell.length_c   1.000
_cell.angle_alpha   90.00
_cell.angle_beta   90.00
_cell.angle_gamma   90.00
#
_symmetry.space_group_name_H-M   'P 1'
#
loop_
_entity.id
_entity.type
_entity.pdbx_description
1 polymer ?
#
loop_
_entity_poly.entity_id
_entity_poly.type
_entity_poly.pdbx_seq_one_letter_code
_entity_poly.pdbx_strand_id
1 'polypeptide(L)'
;MQRAGLIARCTSAGGAVLNDFNRWLQDSVFKPLEDKKMPVMEHLVELQVRLTRAVIATAVVFVGTFFYADTLVKWLRIPLQNMFVPGSLSWVPTDLPTVPFVFLAPAEALWQNVKVAGLFAIVLATPYILLEVWQFVVPGLHAQERRFVGPFVILSTLAFYAGVGFSFFFVLPFALNFLVSYGVSAGFIPQLSIAQYVGFALWFLMVFGLIFEVPLAITLMAKLGWVDAPFLKRYRKWALLGAFIVAAILTPTPDPFNQCLMALPMYIFYEVGIISAGFFNKKPTTAADAAGPLAPVGPKIMAPSMSGASDGEYLGVPTGAGRRR
;
A
#
# COMPACT_ATOMS: atom_id res chain seq x y z
N MET A 1 -29.53 26.37 -21.30
CA MET A 1 -28.94 25.28 -22.10
C MET A 1 -27.43 25.36 -22.30
N GLN A 2 -26.77 26.52 -22.19
CA GLN A 2 -25.29 26.63 -22.39
C GLN A 2 -24.40 26.06 -21.26
N ARG A 3 -24.87 25.99 -20.02
CA ARG A 3 -24.04 25.47 -18.91
C ARG A 3 -23.84 23.95 -18.90
N ALA A 4 -24.80 23.19 -19.43
CA ALA A 4 -24.67 21.72 -19.52
C ALA A 4 -23.64 21.28 -20.58
N GLY A 5 -23.46 22.04 -21.65
CA GLY A 5 -22.45 21.78 -22.68
C GLY A 5 -21.00 22.02 -22.22
N LEU A 6 -20.78 22.94 -21.27
CA LEU A 6 -19.44 23.22 -20.74
C LEU A 6 -18.97 22.12 -19.79
N ILE A 7 -19.85 21.60 -18.94
CA ILE A 7 -19.53 20.49 -18.00
C ILE A 7 -19.24 19.20 -18.76
N ALA A 8 -20.03 18.92 -19.82
CA ALA A 8 -19.80 17.72 -20.65
C ALA A 8 -18.46 17.80 -21.43
N ARG A 9 -18.02 19.00 -21.83
CA ARG A 9 -16.71 19.19 -22.50
C ARG A 9 -15.54 19.06 -21.49
N CYS A 10 -15.69 19.54 -20.26
CA CYS A 10 -14.66 19.37 -19.23
C CYS A 10 -14.49 17.91 -18.80
N THR A 11 -15.58 17.13 -18.69
CA THR A 11 -15.51 15.71 -18.36
C THR A 11 -14.92 14.88 -19.51
N SER A 12 -15.21 15.21 -20.77
CA SER A 12 -14.62 14.52 -21.92
C SER A 12 -13.13 14.84 -22.11
N ALA A 13 -12.72 16.09 -21.85
CA ALA A 13 -11.31 16.49 -21.92
C ALA A 13 -10.47 15.84 -20.79
N GLY A 14 -11.01 15.77 -19.57
CA GLY A 14 -10.36 15.07 -18.46
C GLY A 14 -10.19 13.57 -18.71
N GLY A 15 -11.19 12.93 -19.32
CA GLY A 15 -11.11 11.52 -19.72
C GLY A 15 -10.09 11.26 -20.83
N ALA A 16 -9.96 12.18 -21.80
CA ALA A 16 -8.96 12.07 -22.85
C ALA A 16 -7.54 12.22 -22.32
N VAL A 17 -7.28 13.20 -21.47
CA VAL A 17 -5.96 13.41 -20.84
C VAL A 17 -5.55 12.21 -19.97
N LEU A 18 -6.48 11.64 -19.21
CA LEU A 18 -6.22 10.43 -18.42
C LEU A 18 -5.94 9.20 -19.31
N ASN A 19 -6.64 9.07 -20.43
CA ASN A 19 -6.39 7.99 -21.37
C ASN A 19 -5.06 8.16 -22.11
N ASP A 20 -4.70 9.37 -22.51
CA ASP A 20 -3.43 9.66 -23.17
C ASP A 20 -2.27 9.49 -22.20
N PHE A 21 -2.42 9.93 -20.95
CA PHE A 21 -1.43 9.70 -19.89
C PHE A 21 -1.29 8.20 -19.58
N ASN A 22 -2.40 7.46 -19.54
CA ASN A 22 -2.37 6.01 -19.32
C ASN A 22 -1.74 5.26 -20.52
N ARG A 23 -1.97 5.71 -21.77
CA ARG A 23 -1.26 5.20 -22.95
C ARG A 23 0.22 5.51 -22.90
N TRP A 24 0.58 6.75 -22.59
CA TRP A 24 1.98 7.14 -22.46
C TRP A 24 2.70 6.32 -21.38
N LEU A 25 2.06 6.08 -20.22
CA LEU A 25 2.58 5.21 -19.17
C LEU A 25 2.74 3.78 -19.69
N GLN A 26 1.78 3.25 -20.43
CA GLN A 26 1.85 1.90 -20.97
C GLN A 26 2.93 1.75 -22.05
N ASP A 27 3.09 2.72 -22.92
CA ASP A 27 4.00 2.64 -24.07
C ASP A 27 5.44 3.04 -23.69
N SER A 28 5.61 4.02 -22.81
CA SER A 28 6.92 4.58 -22.47
C SER A 28 7.53 4.00 -21.19
N VAL A 29 6.68 3.66 -20.21
CA VAL A 29 7.10 3.22 -18.87
C VAL A 29 6.94 1.71 -18.70
N PHE A 30 5.85 1.16 -19.24
CA PHE A 30 5.57 -0.27 -19.17
C PHE A 30 5.76 -0.91 -20.56
N LYS A 31 7.01 -0.97 -21.07
CA LYS A 31 7.31 -1.78 -22.26
C LYS A 31 6.72 -3.18 -22.06
N PRO A 32 6.03 -3.76 -23.07
CA PRO A 32 5.52 -5.11 -22.98
C PRO A 32 6.71 -6.05 -22.74
N LEU A 33 6.88 -6.42 -21.47
CA LEU A 33 7.79 -7.49 -21.10
C LEU A 33 7.15 -8.78 -21.64
N GLU A 34 7.84 -9.48 -22.52
CA GLU A 34 7.48 -10.85 -22.90
C GLU A 34 7.28 -11.68 -21.64
N ASP A 35 6.35 -12.65 -21.68
CA ASP A 35 6.03 -13.56 -20.56
C ASP A 35 7.22 -14.51 -20.27
N LYS A 36 8.39 -13.93 -19.99
CA LYS A 36 9.59 -14.65 -19.63
C LYS A 36 9.53 -14.91 -18.13
N LYS A 37 9.43 -16.19 -17.76
CA LYS A 37 9.67 -16.61 -16.38
C LYS A 37 11.09 -16.18 -16.02
N MET A 38 11.23 -15.03 -15.35
CA MET A 38 12.55 -14.53 -14.93
C MET A 38 13.08 -15.42 -13.80
N PRO A 39 14.31 -15.91 -13.88
CA PRO A 39 14.96 -16.57 -12.76
C PRO A 39 15.08 -15.57 -11.59
N VAL A 40 15.02 -16.08 -10.35
CA VAL A 40 15.04 -15.26 -9.13
C VAL A 40 16.21 -14.26 -9.10
N MET A 41 17.35 -14.66 -9.65
CA MET A 41 18.55 -13.79 -9.72
C MET A 41 18.33 -12.56 -10.61
N GLU A 42 17.67 -12.70 -11.76
CA GLU A 42 17.35 -11.57 -12.64
C GLU A 42 16.38 -10.60 -11.94
N HIS A 43 15.41 -11.12 -11.18
CA HIS A 43 14.47 -10.29 -10.41
C HIS A 43 15.15 -9.48 -9.30
N LEU A 44 16.16 -10.07 -8.63
CA LEU A 44 16.97 -9.34 -7.63
C LEU A 44 17.81 -8.22 -8.27
N VAL A 45 18.39 -8.47 -9.46
CA VAL A 45 19.13 -7.43 -10.20
C VAL A 45 18.17 -6.30 -10.64
N GLU A 46 16.96 -6.64 -11.09
CA GLU A 46 15.93 -5.65 -11.40
C GLU A 46 15.58 -4.78 -10.20
N LEU A 47 15.38 -5.39 -9.01
CA LEU A 47 15.15 -4.66 -7.76
C LEU A 47 16.27 -3.67 -7.46
N GLN A 48 17.53 -4.12 -7.56
CA GLN A 48 18.69 -3.25 -7.32
C GLN A 48 18.71 -2.04 -8.27
N VAL A 49 18.47 -2.25 -9.56
CA VAL A 49 18.46 -1.18 -10.55
C VAL A 49 17.34 -0.18 -10.27
N ARG A 50 16.13 -0.65 -9.96
CA ARG A 50 14.98 0.21 -9.64
C ARG A 50 15.17 0.99 -8.36
N LEU A 51 15.68 0.33 -7.32
CA LEU A 51 16.01 0.99 -6.05
C LEU A 51 17.07 2.08 -6.26
N THR A 52 18.11 1.80 -7.04
CA THR A 52 19.16 2.78 -7.36
C THR A 52 18.56 3.99 -8.08
N ARG A 53 17.67 3.80 -9.04
CA ARG A 53 16.98 4.90 -9.74
C ARG A 53 16.12 5.73 -8.79
N ALA A 54 15.35 5.09 -7.90
CA ALA A 54 14.54 5.78 -6.91
C ALA A 54 15.41 6.63 -5.95
N VAL A 55 16.55 6.07 -5.50
CA VAL A 55 17.51 6.80 -4.64
C VAL A 55 18.14 7.99 -5.38
N ILE A 56 18.57 7.81 -6.63
CA ILE A 56 19.16 8.90 -7.42
C ILE A 56 18.11 10.01 -7.65
N ALA A 57 16.89 9.67 -8.02
CA ALA A 57 15.82 10.65 -8.20
C ALA A 57 15.54 11.42 -6.91
N THR A 58 15.47 10.72 -5.77
CA THR A 58 15.29 11.34 -4.46
C THR A 58 16.48 12.26 -4.12
N ALA A 59 17.71 11.86 -4.43
CA ALA A 59 18.90 12.67 -4.20
C ALA A 59 18.91 13.96 -5.04
N VAL A 60 18.46 13.89 -6.30
CA VAL A 60 18.32 15.09 -7.16
C VAL A 60 17.28 16.04 -6.59
N VAL A 61 16.11 15.52 -6.16
CA VAL A 61 15.06 16.32 -5.53
C VAL A 61 15.54 16.90 -4.20
N PHE A 62 16.36 16.15 -3.44
CA PHE A 62 16.95 16.60 -2.18
C PHE A 62 17.81 17.86 -2.35
N VAL A 63 18.63 17.91 -3.39
CA VAL A 63 19.41 19.12 -3.69
C VAL A 63 18.49 20.32 -3.86
N GLY A 64 17.38 20.17 -4.60
CA GLY A 64 16.39 21.23 -4.77
C GLY A 64 15.72 21.65 -3.45
N THR A 65 15.23 20.68 -2.67
CA THR A 65 14.57 20.94 -1.38
C THR A 65 15.49 21.54 -0.34
N PHE A 66 16.78 21.22 -0.39
CA PHE A 66 17.76 21.76 0.53
C PHE A 66 17.92 23.29 0.40
N PHE A 67 17.86 23.84 -0.82
CA PHE A 67 17.88 25.30 -1.02
C PHE A 67 16.64 26.00 -0.43
N TYR A 68 15.55 25.29 -0.25
CA TYR A 68 14.31 25.80 0.35
C TYR A 68 14.10 25.35 1.79
N ALA A 69 15.11 24.75 2.44
CA ALA A 69 14.98 24.12 3.75
C ALA A 69 14.42 25.06 4.82
N ASP A 70 14.87 26.31 4.87
CA ASP A 70 14.38 27.31 5.83
C ASP A 70 12.87 27.59 5.67
N THR A 71 12.39 27.61 4.44
CA THR A 71 10.96 27.78 4.14
C THR A 71 10.17 26.55 4.56
N LEU A 72 10.70 25.36 4.27
CA LEU A 72 10.07 24.07 4.64
C LEU A 72 9.99 23.89 6.16
N VAL A 73 11.01 24.32 6.90
CA VAL A 73 10.98 24.35 8.36
C VAL A 73 9.88 25.29 8.87
N LYS A 74 9.69 26.46 8.27
CA LYS A 74 8.58 27.36 8.61
C LYS A 74 7.23 26.70 8.40
N TRP A 75 7.05 25.99 7.28
CA TRP A 75 5.82 25.23 7.02
C TRP A 75 5.60 24.10 8.04
N LEU A 76 6.66 23.38 8.39
CA LEU A 76 6.57 22.30 9.37
C LEU A 76 6.16 22.81 10.77
N ARG A 77 6.37 24.10 11.08
CA ARG A 77 5.98 24.72 12.35
C ARG A 77 4.50 25.08 12.46
N ILE A 78 3.74 25.11 11.35
CA ILE A 78 2.32 25.48 11.32
C ILE A 78 1.47 24.65 12.30
N PRO A 79 1.58 23.30 12.36
CA PRO A 79 0.81 22.51 13.32
C PRO A 79 1.02 22.90 14.77
N LEU A 80 2.24 23.31 15.13
CA LEU A 80 2.58 23.75 16.47
C LEU A 80 2.02 25.13 16.77
N GLN A 81 2.07 26.07 15.82
CA GLN A 81 1.54 27.42 15.97
C GLN A 81 0.01 27.39 16.17
N ASN A 82 -0.70 26.58 15.41
CA ASN A 82 -2.16 26.43 15.51
C ASN A 82 -2.61 25.85 16.86
N MET A 83 -1.74 25.13 17.56
CA MET A 83 -2.01 24.61 18.89
C MET A 83 -2.05 25.73 19.95
N PHE A 84 -1.16 26.73 19.86
CA PHE A 84 -1.02 27.80 20.85
C PHE A 84 -1.98 28.99 20.64
N VAL A 85 -2.62 29.09 19.47
CA VAL A 85 -3.58 30.16 19.14
C VAL A 85 -4.92 29.52 18.76
N PRO A 86 -5.82 29.27 19.75
CA PRO A 86 -7.14 28.71 19.48
C PRO A 86 -7.96 29.64 18.57
N GLY A 87 -8.46 29.06 17.44
CA GLY A 87 -9.28 29.78 16.46
C GLY A 87 -8.54 30.32 15.25
N SER A 88 -7.22 30.30 15.23
CA SER A 88 -6.42 30.61 14.01
C SER A 88 -6.24 29.38 13.15
N LEU A 89 -7.26 29.03 12.37
CA LEU A 89 -7.14 28.03 11.31
C LEU A 89 -6.49 28.67 10.06
N SER A 90 -5.44 29.48 10.25
CA SER A 90 -4.75 30.09 9.14
C SER A 90 -3.63 29.17 8.66
N TRP A 91 -3.81 28.62 7.49
CA TRP A 91 -2.88 27.76 6.76
C TRP A 91 -1.68 28.53 6.19
N VAL A 92 -1.58 29.81 6.48
CA VAL A 92 -0.53 30.70 6.03
C VAL A 92 0.37 31.02 7.21
N PRO A 93 1.71 30.97 7.05
CA PRO A 93 2.63 31.47 8.06
C PRO A 93 2.34 32.95 8.29
N THR A 94 1.61 33.27 9.34
CA THR A 94 1.40 34.64 9.79
C THR A 94 2.50 34.97 10.78
N ASP A 95 2.86 36.25 10.91
CA ASP A 95 3.83 36.77 11.89
C ASP A 95 3.30 36.68 13.35
N LEU A 96 2.59 35.60 13.68
CA LEU A 96 2.13 35.30 15.02
C LEU A 96 3.32 35.07 15.95
N PRO A 97 3.18 35.34 17.25
CA PRO A 97 4.23 35.11 18.23
C PRO A 97 4.69 33.67 18.14
N THR A 98 5.86 33.47 17.52
CA THR A 98 6.46 32.16 17.31
C THR A 98 6.85 31.58 18.65
N VAL A 99 6.38 30.35 18.93
CA VAL A 99 6.92 29.61 20.07
C VAL A 99 8.42 29.50 19.85
N PRO A 100 9.24 30.06 20.79
CA PRO A 100 10.68 30.03 20.62
C PRO A 100 11.16 28.58 20.73
N PHE A 101 11.80 28.11 19.67
CA PHE A 101 12.53 26.86 19.75
C PHE A 101 13.88 27.09 20.43
N VAL A 102 14.25 26.14 21.28
CA VAL A 102 15.55 26.08 21.89
C VAL A 102 16.40 25.11 21.09
N PHE A 103 17.62 25.50 20.71
CA PHE A 103 18.64 24.58 20.19
C PHE A 103 19.61 24.25 21.32
N LEU A 104 19.97 22.99 21.47
CA LEU A 104 20.83 22.49 22.55
C LEU A 104 22.28 22.31 22.08
N ALA A 105 22.49 22.24 20.77
CA ALA A 105 23.82 22.10 20.17
C ALA A 105 24.00 23.04 18.96
N PRO A 106 25.23 23.59 18.73
CA PRO A 106 25.46 24.57 17.67
C PRO A 106 25.11 24.06 16.26
N ALA A 107 25.36 22.79 15.97
CA ALA A 107 25.06 22.18 14.67
C ALA A 107 23.62 21.74 14.50
N GLU A 108 22.77 21.83 15.56
CA GLU A 108 21.42 21.27 15.58
C GLU A 108 20.54 21.90 14.49
N ALA A 109 20.56 23.22 14.36
CA ALA A 109 19.76 23.94 13.36
C ALA A 109 20.09 23.49 11.92
N LEU A 110 21.39 23.38 11.59
CA LEU A 110 21.81 22.90 10.27
C LEU A 110 21.33 21.46 10.00
N TRP A 111 21.51 20.58 11.01
CA TRP A 111 21.11 19.19 10.88
C TRP A 111 19.60 19.01 10.72
N GLN A 112 18.78 19.89 11.36
CA GLN A 112 17.33 19.87 11.15
C GLN A 112 16.95 20.32 9.74
N ASN A 113 17.62 21.31 9.16
CA ASN A 113 17.41 21.69 7.76
C ASN A 113 17.68 20.52 6.80
N VAL A 114 18.76 19.75 7.03
CA VAL A 114 19.07 18.53 6.24
C VAL A 114 17.95 17.50 6.37
N LYS A 115 17.48 17.20 7.57
CA LYS A 115 16.41 16.24 7.80
C LYS A 115 15.10 16.66 7.15
N VAL A 116 14.70 17.92 7.32
CA VAL A 116 13.48 18.46 6.72
C VAL A 116 13.57 18.42 5.19
N ALA A 117 14.68 18.87 4.62
CA ALA A 117 14.90 18.77 3.17
C ALA A 117 14.82 17.31 2.67
N GLY A 118 15.39 16.37 3.43
CA GLY A 118 15.33 14.93 3.12
C GLY A 118 13.92 14.37 3.12
N LEU A 119 13.11 14.72 4.13
CA LEU A 119 11.71 14.33 4.17
C LEU A 119 10.95 14.83 2.94
N PHE A 120 11.03 16.16 2.70
CA PHE A 120 10.31 16.75 1.57
C PHE A 120 10.82 16.23 0.23
N ALA A 121 12.10 15.86 0.13
CA ALA A 121 12.62 15.18 -1.04
C ALA A 121 11.93 13.83 -1.27
N ILE A 122 11.78 13.02 -0.22
CA ILE A 122 11.06 11.74 -0.30
C ILE A 122 9.61 11.97 -0.68
N VAL A 123 8.92 12.89 0.00
CA VAL A 123 7.51 13.21 -0.28
C VAL A 123 7.32 13.66 -1.73
N LEU A 124 8.16 14.55 -2.24
CA LEU A 124 8.07 15.02 -3.63
C LEU A 124 8.48 13.94 -4.64
N ALA A 125 9.43 13.08 -4.30
CA ALA A 125 9.86 11.97 -5.16
C ALA A 125 8.91 10.76 -5.09
N THR A 126 7.94 10.73 -4.16
CA THR A 126 7.01 9.59 -3.96
C THR A 126 6.34 9.12 -5.25
N PRO A 127 5.83 9.97 -6.16
CA PRO A 127 5.22 9.48 -7.40
C PRO A 127 6.18 8.62 -8.22
N TYR A 128 7.44 9.04 -8.29
CA TYR A 128 8.47 8.30 -9.00
C TYR A 128 8.90 7.03 -8.24
N ILE A 129 9.06 7.13 -6.91
CA ILE A 129 9.38 5.97 -6.06
C ILE A 129 8.30 4.90 -6.20
N LEU A 130 7.01 5.27 -6.09
CA LEU A 130 5.90 4.35 -6.23
C LEU A 130 5.82 3.77 -7.65
N LEU A 131 6.14 4.56 -8.68
CA LEU A 131 6.22 4.06 -10.04
C LEU A 131 7.28 2.97 -10.18
N GLU A 132 8.50 3.15 -9.63
CA GLU A 132 9.54 2.12 -9.65
C GLU A 132 9.14 0.88 -8.84
N VAL A 133 8.48 1.06 -7.68
CA VAL A 133 7.95 -0.05 -6.89
C VAL A 133 6.89 -0.83 -7.67
N TRP A 134 5.94 -0.14 -8.32
CA TRP A 134 4.90 -0.80 -9.11
C TRP A 134 5.48 -1.51 -10.34
N GLN A 135 6.46 -0.94 -11.01
CA GLN A 135 7.15 -1.60 -12.11
C GLN A 135 7.87 -2.87 -11.68
N PHE A 136 8.40 -2.90 -10.43
CA PHE A 136 8.98 -4.12 -9.86
C PHE A 136 7.91 -5.19 -9.61
N VAL A 137 6.69 -4.80 -9.25
CA VAL A 137 5.57 -5.73 -8.99
C VAL A 137 4.96 -6.28 -10.29
N VAL A 138 5.02 -5.51 -11.39
CA VAL A 138 4.41 -5.86 -12.71
C VAL A 138 4.76 -7.25 -13.23
N PRO A 139 6.00 -7.73 -13.17
CA PRO A 139 6.34 -9.08 -13.65
C PRO A 139 5.57 -10.20 -12.94
N GLY A 140 5.16 -9.96 -11.68
CA GLY A 140 4.32 -10.89 -10.91
C GLY A 140 2.83 -10.87 -11.25
N LEU A 141 2.36 -9.91 -12.09
CA LEU A 141 0.95 -9.78 -12.47
C LEU A 141 0.64 -10.51 -13.77
N HIS A 142 -0.59 -11.07 -13.85
CA HIS A 142 -1.08 -11.66 -15.11
C HIS A 142 -1.24 -10.57 -16.19
N ALA A 143 -1.07 -10.93 -17.46
CA ALA A 143 -1.12 -10.00 -18.59
C ALA A 143 -2.39 -9.10 -18.60
N GLN A 144 -3.54 -9.65 -18.18
CA GLN A 144 -4.80 -8.91 -18.08
C GLN A 144 -4.83 -7.88 -16.95
N GLU A 145 -3.97 -8.00 -15.95
CA GLU A 145 -3.92 -7.16 -14.75
C GLU A 145 -2.94 -5.99 -14.89
N ARG A 146 -1.97 -6.10 -15.80
CA ARG A 146 -0.96 -5.06 -16.06
C ARG A 146 -1.59 -3.71 -16.46
N ARG A 147 -2.76 -3.72 -17.12
CA ARG A 147 -3.49 -2.50 -17.50
C ARG A 147 -3.93 -1.62 -16.32
N PHE A 148 -3.99 -2.19 -15.11
CA PHE A 148 -4.42 -1.46 -13.91
C PHE A 148 -3.26 -0.79 -13.17
N VAL A 149 -2.02 -1.04 -13.57
CA VAL A 149 -0.83 -0.52 -12.85
C VAL A 149 -0.79 1.01 -12.87
N GLY A 150 -1.06 1.65 -14.02
CA GLY A 150 -1.11 3.11 -14.10
C GLY A 150 -2.10 3.76 -13.12
N PRO A 151 -3.38 3.37 -13.12
CA PRO A 151 -4.36 3.82 -12.12
C PRO A 151 -3.93 3.53 -10.68
N PHE A 152 -3.28 2.39 -10.41
CA PHE A 152 -2.79 2.07 -9.07
C PHE A 152 -1.64 2.98 -8.62
N VAL A 153 -0.70 3.33 -9.49
CA VAL A 153 0.38 4.29 -9.17
C VAL A 153 -0.21 5.65 -8.79
N ILE A 154 -1.19 6.13 -9.53
CA ILE A 154 -1.86 7.41 -9.24
C ILE A 154 -2.59 7.33 -7.89
N LEU A 155 -3.36 6.25 -7.66
CA LEU A 155 -4.12 6.07 -6.43
C LEU A 155 -3.19 5.94 -5.22
N SER A 156 -2.08 5.20 -5.34
CA SER A 156 -1.02 5.07 -4.35
C SER A 156 -0.40 6.43 -4.03
N THR A 157 0.01 7.19 -5.04
CA THR A 157 0.54 8.55 -4.85
C THR A 157 -0.45 9.45 -4.11
N LEU A 158 -1.72 9.42 -4.48
CA LEU A 158 -2.77 10.20 -3.81
C LEU A 158 -3.00 9.72 -2.37
N ALA A 159 -2.99 8.41 -2.12
CA ALA A 159 -3.14 7.84 -0.78
C ALA A 159 -1.98 8.26 0.11
N PHE A 160 -0.73 8.18 -0.39
CA PHE A 160 0.44 8.63 0.35
C PHE A 160 0.35 10.11 0.73
N TYR A 161 0.02 10.99 -0.23
CA TYR A 161 -0.14 12.42 0.05
C TYR A 161 -1.30 12.71 1.01
N ALA A 162 -2.40 11.96 0.89
CA ALA A 162 -3.51 12.06 1.83
C ALA A 162 -3.08 11.65 3.25
N GLY A 163 -2.23 10.61 3.39
CA GLY A 163 -1.65 10.17 4.65
C GLY A 163 -0.74 11.22 5.28
N VAL A 164 0.19 11.77 4.49
CA VAL A 164 1.06 12.88 4.92
C VAL A 164 0.23 14.09 5.33
N GLY A 165 -0.77 14.48 4.53
CA GLY A 165 -1.69 15.58 4.84
C GLY A 165 -2.51 15.31 6.09
N PHE A 166 -3.08 14.12 6.24
CA PHE A 166 -3.83 13.73 7.44
C PHE A 166 -2.96 13.81 8.71
N SER A 167 -1.73 13.33 8.62
CA SER A 167 -0.78 13.44 9.72
C SER A 167 -0.47 14.89 10.05
N PHE A 168 -0.20 15.73 9.05
CA PHE A 168 0.16 17.12 9.23
C PHE A 168 -0.97 17.97 9.85
N PHE A 169 -2.20 17.77 9.36
CA PHE A 169 -3.33 18.62 9.72
C PHE A 169 -4.11 18.13 10.95
N PHE A 170 -4.12 16.81 11.21
CA PHE A 170 -4.92 16.22 12.28
C PHE A 170 -4.08 15.56 13.37
N VAL A 171 -3.20 14.61 12.98
CA VAL A 171 -2.51 13.78 13.94
C VAL A 171 -1.48 14.58 14.74
N LEU A 172 -0.65 15.35 14.03
CA LEU A 172 0.43 16.12 14.63
C LEU A 172 -0.08 17.17 15.65
N PRO A 173 -1.05 18.04 15.29
CA PRO A 173 -1.60 18.99 16.26
C PRO A 173 -2.24 18.31 17.46
N PHE A 174 -2.95 17.19 17.24
CA PHE A 174 -3.63 16.46 18.30
C PHE A 174 -2.65 15.81 19.27
N ALA A 175 -1.60 15.14 18.74
CA ALA A 175 -0.55 14.53 19.53
C ALA A 175 0.24 15.57 20.36
N LEU A 176 0.61 16.69 19.73
CA LEU A 176 1.33 17.77 20.39
C LEU A 176 0.49 18.43 21.48
N ASN A 177 -0.78 18.69 21.20
CA ASN A 177 -1.70 19.27 22.18
C ASN A 177 -1.79 18.39 23.42
N PHE A 178 -1.96 17.09 23.25
CA PHE A 178 -2.01 16.15 24.37
C PHE A 178 -0.73 16.17 25.19
N LEU A 179 0.45 16.04 24.53
CA LEU A 179 1.73 15.98 25.24
C LEU A 179 2.05 17.26 25.98
N VAL A 180 1.84 18.42 25.36
CA VAL A 180 2.13 19.72 25.98
C VAL A 180 1.13 20.01 27.10
N SER A 181 -0.16 19.75 26.88
CA SER A 181 -1.21 19.97 27.93
C SER A 181 -0.96 19.09 29.14
N TYR A 182 -0.52 17.83 28.93
CA TYR A 182 -0.16 16.94 30.04
C TYR A 182 1.02 17.49 30.83
N GLY A 183 2.08 17.99 30.18
CA GLY A 183 3.22 18.60 30.86
C GLY A 183 2.85 19.88 31.62
N VAL A 184 2.04 20.75 31.02
CA VAL A 184 1.58 21.99 31.65
C VAL A 184 0.67 21.71 32.86
N SER A 185 -0.23 20.72 32.74
CA SER A 185 -1.10 20.33 33.89
C SER A 185 -0.31 19.74 35.05
N ALA A 186 0.87 19.15 34.78
CA ALA A 186 1.80 18.69 35.79
C ALA A 186 2.70 19.80 36.39
N GLY A 187 2.52 21.07 35.95
CA GLY A 187 3.27 22.21 36.44
C GLY A 187 4.61 22.47 35.74
N PHE A 188 4.89 21.80 34.61
CA PHE A 188 6.11 22.03 33.85
C PHE A 188 5.96 23.18 32.85
N ILE A 189 7.05 23.92 32.62
CA ILE A 189 7.14 24.97 31.60
C ILE A 189 7.62 24.32 30.30
N PRO A 190 6.85 24.35 29.20
CA PRO A 190 7.23 23.71 27.96
C PRO A 190 8.40 24.46 27.31
N GLN A 191 9.54 23.78 27.18
CA GLN A 191 10.68 24.21 26.36
C GLN A 191 10.85 23.22 25.21
N LEU A 192 10.50 23.62 23.99
CA LEU A 192 10.52 22.76 22.83
C LEU A 192 11.86 22.83 22.11
N SER A 193 12.63 21.75 22.14
CA SER A 193 13.81 21.60 21.30
C SER A 193 13.40 21.43 19.83
N ILE A 194 14.05 22.18 18.93
CA ILE A 194 13.83 22.08 17.49
C ILE A 194 14.12 20.65 16.98
N ALA A 195 15.14 19.98 17.51
CA ALA A 195 15.51 18.64 17.11
C ALA A 195 14.43 17.62 17.44
N GLN A 196 13.90 17.70 18.66
CA GLN A 196 12.86 16.78 19.11
C GLN A 196 11.55 17.00 18.34
N TYR A 197 11.14 18.25 18.15
CA TYR A 197 9.95 18.58 17.38
C TYR A 197 10.05 18.10 15.92
N VAL A 198 11.13 18.49 15.23
CA VAL A 198 11.35 18.10 13.84
C VAL A 198 11.40 16.58 13.71
N GLY A 199 12.17 15.91 14.58
CA GLY A 199 12.25 14.45 14.58
C GLY A 199 10.88 13.78 14.74
N PHE A 200 10.07 14.25 15.70
CA PHE A 200 8.71 13.80 15.95
C PHE A 200 7.80 14.01 14.74
N ALA A 201 7.79 15.22 14.19
CA ALA A 201 6.96 15.59 13.05
C ALA A 201 7.32 14.77 11.80
N LEU A 202 8.61 14.67 11.45
CA LEU A 202 9.07 13.93 10.29
C LEU A 202 8.67 12.46 10.38
N TRP A 203 8.83 11.88 11.57
CA TRP A 203 8.48 10.49 11.80
C TRP A 203 6.99 10.23 11.58
N PHE A 204 6.12 11.06 12.18
CA PHE A 204 4.67 10.94 12.00
C PHE A 204 4.25 11.10 10.54
N LEU A 205 4.78 12.08 9.83
CA LEU A 205 4.47 12.32 8.41
C LEU A 205 4.81 11.09 7.55
N MET A 206 6.00 10.51 7.74
CA MET A 206 6.43 9.33 6.98
C MET A 206 5.59 8.09 7.31
N VAL A 207 5.38 7.83 8.59
CA VAL A 207 4.63 6.66 9.03
C VAL A 207 3.19 6.71 8.54
N PHE A 208 2.51 7.86 8.65
CA PHE A 208 1.14 7.99 8.17
C PHE A 208 1.05 7.94 6.64
N GLY A 209 2.04 8.47 5.91
CA GLY A 209 2.13 8.26 4.48
C GLY A 209 2.14 6.78 4.11
N LEU A 210 2.94 5.97 4.81
CA LEU A 210 3.00 4.52 4.60
C LEU A 210 1.74 3.77 5.08
N ILE A 211 1.12 4.20 6.18
CA ILE A 211 -0.11 3.59 6.70
C ILE A 211 -1.25 3.70 5.67
N PHE A 212 -1.33 4.80 4.95
CA PHE A 212 -2.34 5.00 3.91
C PHE A 212 -2.14 4.10 2.68
N GLU A 213 -0.95 3.52 2.49
CA GLU A 213 -0.70 2.51 1.46
C GLU A 213 -1.26 1.12 1.84
N VAL A 214 -1.55 0.86 3.13
CA VAL A 214 -2.02 -0.47 3.60
C VAL A 214 -3.27 -0.96 2.85
N PRO A 215 -4.33 -0.16 2.63
CA PRO A 215 -5.51 -0.62 1.90
C PRO A 215 -5.18 -1.03 0.45
N LEU A 216 -4.28 -0.28 -0.20
CA LEU A 216 -3.86 -0.58 -1.56
C LEU A 216 -2.98 -1.84 -1.61
N ALA A 217 -2.07 -2.02 -0.65
CA ALA A 217 -1.28 -3.23 -0.53
C ALA A 217 -2.17 -4.47 -0.36
N ILE A 218 -3.17 -4.41 0.54
CA ILE A 218 -4.14 -5.50 0.73
C ILE A 218 -4.94 -5.75 -0.54
N THR A 219 -5.40 -4.70 -1.22
CA THR A 219 -6.14 -4.80 -2.48
C THR A 219 -5.31 -5.49 -3.56
N LEU A 220 -4.03 -5.14 -3.66
CA LEU A 220 -3.10 -5.78 -4.58
C LEU A 220 -2.93 -7.27 -4.25
N MET A 221 -2.66 -7.61 -2.98
CA MET A 221 -2.51 -9.00 -2.54
C MET A 221 -3.77 -9.83 -2.81
N ALA A 222 -4.96 -9.23 -2.60
CA ALA A 222 -6.23 -9.87 -2.92
C ALA A 222 -6.41 -10.09 -4.43
N LYS A 223 -6.01 -9.13 -5.25
CA LYS A 223 -6.06 -9.22 -6.70
C LYS A 223 -5.11 -10.28 -7.26
N LEU A 224 -3.93 -10.44 -6.64
CA LEU A 224 -2.97 -11.50 -6.95
C LEU A 224 -3.43 -12.88 -6.45
N GLY A 225 -4.52 -12.93 -5.70
CA GLY A 225 -5.03 -14.20 -5.13
C GLY A 225 -4.20 -14.71 -3.95
N TRP A 226 -3.32 -13.87 -3.36
CA TRP A 226 -2.52 -14.27 -2.19
C TRP A 226 -3.32 -14.25 -0.90
N VAL A 227 -4.32 -13.38 -0.80
CA VAL A 227 -5.21 -13.25 0.34
C VAL A 227 -6.65 -13.07 -0.12
N ASP A 228 -7.59 -13.65 0.63
CA ASP A 228 -9.03 -13.54 0.40
C ASP A 228 -9.71 -12.74 1.51
N ALA A 229 -10.83 -12.08 1.21
CA ALA A 229 -11.59 -11.36 2.22
C ALA A 229 -12.01 -12.23 3.42
N PRO A 230 -12.43 -13.51 3.25
CA PRO A 230 -12.69 -14.43 4.38
C PRO A 230 -11.46 -14.68 5.24
N PHE A 231 -10.29 -14.84 4.63
CA PHE A 231 -9.02 -14.99 5.34
C PHE A 231 -8.71 -13.76 6.19
N LEU A 232 -8.75 -12.57 5.59
CA LEU A 232 -8.52 -11.32 6.30
C LEU A 232 -9.49 -11.12 7.47
N LYS A 233 -10.79 -11.42 7.28
CA LYS A 233 -11.81 -11.35 8.34
C LYS A 233 -11.51 -12.29 9.51
N ARG A 234 -10.98 -13.48 9.25
CA ARG A 234 -10.58 -14.43 10.29
C ARG A 234 -9.43 -13.91 11.14
N TYR A 235 -8.50 -13.15 10.54
CA TYR A 235 -7.30 -12.63 11.22
C TYR A 235 -7.45 -11.23 11.81
N ARG A 236 -8.67 -10.65 11.88
CA ARG A 236 -8.93 -9.32 12.45
C ARG A 236 -8.31 -9.10 13.84
N LYS A 237 -8.42 -10.08 14.72
CA LYS A 237 -7.87 -10.00 16.08
C LYS A 237 -6.34 -9.86 16.05
N TRP A 238 -5.69 -10.61 15.17
CA TRP A 238 -4.23 -10.56 14.99
C TRP A 238 -3.79 -9.28 14.30
N ALA A 239 -4.59 -8.77 13.37
CA ALA A 239 -4.33 -7.48 12.72
C ALA A 239 -4.42 -6.33 13.72
N LEU A 240 -5.41 -6.33 14.61
CA LEU A 240 -5.52 -5.36 15.69
C LEU A 240 -4.30 -5.43 16.63
N LEU A 241 -3.95 -6.63 17.08
CA LEU A 241 -2.76 -6.83 17.92
C LEU A 241 -1.49 -6.37 17.18
N GLY A 242 -1.34 -6.73 15.91
CA GLY A 242 -0.24 -6.31 15.06
C GLY A 242 -0.16 -4.80 14.91
N ALA A 243 -1.30 -4.12 14.71
CA ALA A 243 -1.36 -2.66 14.63
C ALA A 243 -0.84 -2.00 15.92
N PHE A 244 -1.21 -2.53 17.09
CA PHE A 244 -0.70 -2.02 18.37
C PHE A 244 0.79 -2.30 18.56
N ILE A 245 1.29 -3.48 18.17
CA ILE A 245 2.72 -3.81 18.23
C ILE A 245 3.52 -2.89 17.30
N VAL A 246 3.07 -2.74 16.06
CA VAL A 246 3.72 -1.85 15.08
C VAL A 246 3.67 -0.40 15.57
N ALA A 247 2.52 0.07 16.07
CA ALA A 247 2.40 1.39 16.65
C ALA A 247 3.38 1.59 17.82
N ALA A 248 3.54 0.61 18.72
CA ALA A 248 4.48 0.69 19.84
C ALA A 248 5.95 0.80 19.40
N ILE A 249 6.31 0.16 18.28
CA ILE A 249 7.66 0.24 17.70
C ILE A 249 7.86 1.58 16.98
N LEU A 250 6.81 2.06 16.33
CA LEU A 250 6.87 3.26 15.49
C LEU A 250 6.70 4.55 16.29
N THR A 251 6.03 4.54 17.45
CA THR A 251 5.90 5.74 18.29
C THR A 251 7.25 6.10 18.93
N PRO A 252 7.74 7.33 18.75
CA PRO A 252 8.99 7.77 19.38
C PRO A 252 8.86 7.98 20.89
N THR A 253 7.63 8.08 21.40
CA THR A 253 7.32 8.23 22.81
C THR A 253 6.55 6.98 23.30
N PRO A 254 7.01 6.33 24.38
CA PRO A 254 6.38 5.12 24.91
C PRO A 254 5.13 5.47 25.74
N ASP A 255 4.16 6.19 25.14
CA ASP A 255 2.92 6.54 25.79
C ASP A 255 1.71 5.89 25.11
N PRO A 256 0.71 5.42 25.90
CA PRO A 256 -0.45 4.71 25.36
C PRO A 256 -1.31 5.59 24.45
N PHE A 257 -1.30 6.91 24.62
CA PHE A 257 -2.11 7.81 23.83
C PHE A 257 -1.63 7.90 22.37
N ASN A 258 -0.33 8.20 22.16
CA ASN A 258 0.24 8.25 20.82
C ASN A 258 0.24 6.86 20.17
N GLN A 259 0.41 5.78 20.97
CA GLN A 259 0.28 4.42 20.47
C GLN A 259 -1.14 4.15 19.94
N CYS A 260 -2.19 4.52 20.68
CA CYS A 260 -3.57 4.39 20.20
C CYS A 260 -3.84 5.29 18.99
N LEU A 261 -3.29 6.51 18.98
CA LEU A 261 -3.44 7.47 17.90
C LEU A 261 -2.87 6.93 16.56
N MET A 262 -1.82 6.10 16.61
CA MET A 262 -1.28 5.40 15.44
C MET A 262 -2.00 4.08 15.14
N ALA A 263 -2.27 3.25 16.16
CA ALA A 263 -2.85 1.92 15.97
C ALA A 263 -4.27 1.97 15.39
N LEU A 264 -5.08 2.96 15.82
CA LEU A 264 -6.47 3.07 15.38
C LEU A 264 -6.63 3.32 13.87
N PRO A 265 -5.96 4.30 13.27
CA PRO A 265 -5.96 4.47 11.81
C PRO A 265 -5.43 3.24 11.07
N MET A 266 -4.36 2.60 11.57
CA MET A 266 -3.83 1.36 10.95
C MET A 266 -4.90 0.27 10.89
N TYR A 267 -5.65 0.07 11.98
CA TYR A 267 -6.72 -0.92 12.03
C TYR A 267 -7.90 -0.53 11.12
N ILE A 268 -8.29 0.76 11.10
CA ILE A 268 -9.34 1.26 10.20
C ILE A 268 -8.95 0.99 8.74
N PHE A 269 -7.71 1.27 8.35
CA PHE A 269 -7.24 1.02 6.99
C PHE A 269 -7.12 -0.47 6.66
N TYR A 270 -6.86 -1.32 7.64
CA TYR A 270 -6.97 -2.76 7.46
C TYR A 270 -8.42 -3.17 7.14
N GLU A 271 -9.43 -2.63 7.84
CA GLU A 271 -10.84 -2.90 7.55
C GLU A 271 -11.25 -2.36 6.16
N VAL A 272 -10.78 -1.18 5.76
CA VAL A 272 -10.95 -0.66 4.41
C VAL A 272 -10.32 -1.61 3.39
N GLY A 273 -9.15 -2.17 3.69
CA GLY A 273 -8.48 -3.20 2.88
C GLY A 273 -9.33 -4.46 2.74
N ILE A 274 -9.99 -4.93 3.79
CA ILE A 274 -10.92 -6.08 3.72
C ILE A 274 -12.10 -5.79 2.79
N ILE A 275 -12.67 -4.59 2.88
CA ILE A 275 -13.78 -4.16 2.03
C ILE A 275 -13.33 -4.14 0.57
N SER A 276 -12.18 -3.52 0.28
CA SER A 276 -11.63 -3.48 -1.08
C SER A 276 -11.29 -4.86 -1.63
N ALA A 277 -10.70 -5.75 -0.81
CA ALA A 277 -10.45 -7.15 -1.18
C ALA A 277 -11.74 -7.89 -1.55
N GLY A 278 -12.86 -7.57 -0.86
CA GLY A 278 -14.17 -8.16 -1.15
C GLY A 278 -14.68 -7.87 -2.56
N PHE A 279 -14.35 -6.70 -3.13
CA PHE A 279 -14.74 -6.35 -4.51
C PHE A 279 -13.94 -7.11 -5.58
N PHE A 280 -12.73 -7.58 -5.23
CA PHE A 280 -11.82 -8.25 -6.16
C PHE A 280 -11.76 -9.76 -5.95
N ASN A 281 -12.54 -10.33 -5.00
CA ASN A 281 -12.62 -11.77 -4.81
C ASN A 281 -13.10 -12.44 -6.11
N LYS A 282 -12.17 -12.99 -6.86
CA LYS A 282 -12.48 -14.10 -7.76
C LYS A 282 -12.98 -15.23 -6.85
N LYS A 283 -14.23 -15.69 -7.02
CA LYS A 283 -14.69 -16.92 -6.39
C LYS A 283 -13.59 -17.97 -6.56
N PRO A 284 -13.16 -18.65 -5.50
CA PRO A 284 -12.26 -19.78 -5.68
C PRO A 284 -12.99 -20.71 -6.64
N THR A 285 -12.37 -21.00 -7.78
CA THR A 285 -12.84 -22.07 -8.66
C THR A 285 -12.67 -23.32 -7.83
N THR A 286 -13.76 -23.75 -7.20
CA THR A 286 -13.80 -24.99 -6.44
C THR A 286 -13.34 -26.05 -7.42
N ALA A 287 -12.47 -26.97 -7.00
CA ALA A 287 -12.03 -28.08 -7.85
C ALA A 287 -13.22 -28.85 -8.46
N ALA A 288 -14.44 -28.67 -7.90
CA ALA A 288 -15.71 -29.13 -8.43
C ALA A 288 -16.19 -28.38 -9.69
N ASP A 289 -15.81 -27.10 -9.89
CA ASP A 289 -16.14 -26.33 -11.10
C ASP A 289 -15.16 -26.60 -12.24
N ALA A 290 -13.93 -27.09 -11.93
CA ALA A 290 -12.95 -27.54 -12.91
C ALA A 290 -13.27 -28.96 -13.41
N ALA A 291 -14.01 -29.75 -12.65
CA ALA A 291 -14.66 -30.97 -13.11
C ALA A 291 -15.95 -30.56 -13.80
N GLY A 292 -15.90 -30.29 -15.10
CA GLY A 292 -17.12 -30.15 -15.90
C GLY A 292 -18.08 -31.30 -15.62
N PRO A 293 -19.42 -31.16 -15.85
CA PRO A 293 -20.37 -32.17 -15.54
C PRO A 293 -19.87 -33.51 -16.08
N LEU A 294 -19.54 -34.41 -15.16
CA LEU A 294 -19.18 -35.78 -15.50
C LEU A 294 -20.35 -36.27 -16.38
N ALA A 295 -20.09 -36.39 -17.68
CA ALA A 295 -21.01 -37.05 -18.57
C ALA A 295 -21.33 -38.39 -17.91
N PRO A 296 -22.60 -38.77 -17.79
CA PRO A 296 -22.97 -40.05 -17.17
C PRO A 296 -22.29 -41.14 -18.01
N VAL A 297 -21.25 -41.74 -17.47
CA VAL A 297 -20.69 -42.98 -17.98
C VAL A 297 -21.72 -44.06 -17.62
N GLY A 298 -22.78 -44.09 -18.43
CA GLY A 298 -23.65 -45.24 -18.43
C GLY A 298 -22.83 -46.46 -18.85
N PRO A 299 -22.93 -47.57 -18.15
CA PRO A 299 -22.27 -48.79 -18.60
C PRO A 299 -22.81 -49.12 -19.98
N LYS A 300 -22.00 -49.03 -21.05
CA LYS A 300 -22.27 -49.68 -22.32
C LYS A 300 -22.26 -51.17 -22.06
N ILE A 301 -23.44 -51.73 -21.70
CA ILE A 301 -23.64 -53.18 -21.77
C ILE A 301 -23.65 -53.51 -23.24
N MET A 302 -22.52 -53.99 -23.71
CA MET A 302 -22.37 -54.58 -25.02
C MET A 302 -23.10 -55.90 -24.97
N ALA A 303 -24.31 -55.95 -25.49
CA ALA A 303 -25.05 -57.17 -25.69
C ALA A 303 -24.26 -58.03 -26.71
N PRO A 304 -23.99 -59.29 -26.40
CA PRO A 304 -23.35 -60.16 -27.39
C PRO A 304 -24.37 -60.49 -28.49
N SER A 305 -24.02 -60.18 -29.74
CA SER A 305 -24.77 -60.61 -30.91
C SER A 305 -24.69 -62.14 -31.03
N MET A 306 -25.81 -62.82 -30.75
CA MET A 306 -25.99 -64.21 -31.12
C MET A 306 -26.25 -64.30 -32.61
N SER A 307 -25.27 -64.75 -33.36
CA SER A 307 -25.52 -65.37 -34.65
C SER A 307 -24.43 -66.38 -34.95
N GLY A 308 -24.83 -67.62 -35.21
CA GLY A 308 -24.01 -68.59 -35.90
C GLY A 308 -23.61 -69.80 -35.08
N ALA A 309 -24.39 -70.74 -35.23
CA ALA A 309 -24.39 -72.22 -35.14
C ALA A 309 -23.04 -72.94 -35.29
N SER A 310 -23.02 -74.06 -34.63
CA SER A 310 -22.57 -75.41 -35.01
C SER A 310 -21.16 -75.83 -34.55
N ASP A 311 -21.26 -77.00 -33.96
CA ASP A 311 -20.34 -78.14 -33.96
C ASP A 311 -19.19 -78.23 -32.94
N GLY A 312 -19.43 -79.02 -31.95
CA GLY A 312 -18.72 -80.30 -31.69
C GLY A 312 -17.31 -80.15 -31.09
N GLU A 313 -17.14 -80.52 -29.90
CA GLU A 313 -16.34 -81.70 -29.54
C GLU A 313 -16.02 -81.68 -28.03
N TYR A 314 -16.22 -82.82 -27.43
CA TYR A 314 -15.94 -83.24 -26.05
C TYR A 314 -14.45 -83.41 -25.83
N LEU A 315 -14.07 -83.22 -24.59
CA LEU A 315 -13.07 -83.93 -23.78
C LEU A 315 -12.24 -82.94 -22.95
N GLY A 316 -12.26 -83.04 -21.69
CA GLY A 316 -11.36 -83.63 -20.77
C GLY A 316 -11.23 -82.85 -19.48
N VAL A 317 -11.76 -83.36 -18.40
CA VAL A 317 -11.35 -83.05 -17.03
C VAL A 317 -10.00 -83.72 -16.74
N PRO A 318 -9.12 -83.13 -15.97
CA PRO A 318 -8.99 -83.58 -14.61
C PRO A 318 -8.64 -82.52 -13.55
N THR A 319 -9.29 -82.73 -12.45
CA THR A 319 -8.96 -82.53 -11.04
C THR A 319 -7.45 -82.46 -10.67
N GLY A 320 -7.16 -81.62 -9.70
CA GLY A 320 -5.94 -81.68 -8.89
C GLY A 320 -5.81 -80.43 -8.01
N ALA A 321 -6.28 -80.36 -6.85
CA ALA A 321 -5.81 -80.60 -5.51
C ALA A 321 -4.38 -80.06 -5.20
N GLY A 322 -4.27 -79.24 -4.13
CA GLY A 322 -3.00 -78.95 -3.43
C GLY A 322 -2.98 -77.56 -2.85
N ARG A 323 -3.50 -77.26 -1.73
CA ARG A 323 -3.05 -77.28 -0.31
C ARG A 323 -1.64 -76.76 -0.04
N ARG A 324 -1.60 -75.80 0.93
CA ARG A 324 -0.53 -75.39 1.90
C ARG A 324 0.48 -74.35 1.37
N ARG A 325 0.85 -73.32 2.08
CA ARG A 325 0.78 -72.93 3.54
C ARG A 325 0.60 -71.42 3.66
#